data_9cb63a263b89830d28644baf650f2d66
#
_entry.id   9cb63a263b89830d28644baf650f2d66
#
_cell.length_a   1.000
_cell.length_b   1.000
_cell.length_c   1.000
_cell.angle_alpha   90.00
_cell.angle_beta   90.00
_cell.angle_gamma   90.00
#
_symmetry.space_group_name_H-M   'P 1'
#
loop_
_entity.id
_entity.type
_entity.pdbx_description
1 polymer ?
#
loop_
_entity_poly.entity_id
_entity_poly.type
_entity_poly.pdbx_seq_one_letter_code
_entity_poly.pdbx_strand_id
1 'polypeptide(L)'
;VSNASEQGPTEGLRGRLHEIIFEAETPAGRAFDVGLLWAILFSIIAVMLESVASVRAQYGSLLLGVEWFFTGLFTLEYLLRLFSVSKPLRYARSFFGLVDLLAILPTFLSVLIPGAQSLLAIRVLRLLRVFRVLKLSHLLGQAEVLLTALRASRPKITVFLGTVLTIVVIMGALMYVVEGQENGFDSIPRAMYWAIVTVTTVGFGDITPKTAPGQFIASILMVMGYGIIAVPTGIVSVELAAATRHAVDNRACPACGQQGHDLDAHFCKHCGHGL
;
A
#
# COMPACT_ATOMS: atom_id res chain seq x y z
N VAL A 1 -10.89 2.59 -16.98
CA VAL A 1 -10.52 3.65 -17.95
C VAL A 1 -9.04 3.40 -18.25
N SER A 2 -8.76 2.62 -19.28
CA SER A 2 -7.44 2.41 -19.87
C SER A 2 -6.90 3.78 -20.27
N ASN A 3 -5.87 4.24 -19.58
CA ASN A 3 -5.20 5.48 -19.92
C ASN A 3 -4.56 5.35 -21.29
N ALA A 4 -5.16 5.93 -22.30
CA ALA A 4 -4.67 6.03 -23.69
C ALA A 4 -3.31 6.76 -23.82
N SER A 5 -2.59 6.98 -22.70
CA SER A 5 -1.29 7.65 -22.62
C SER A 5 -0.11 6.68 -22.47
N GLU A 6 -0.35 5.38 -22.35
CA GLU A 6 0.69 4.34 -22.17
C GLU A 6 1.00 3.57 -23.45
N GLN A 7 0.45 3.97 -24.60
CA GLN A 7 0.87 3.37 -25.87
C GLN A 7 2.33 3.73 -26.14
N GLY A 8 3.21 2.74 -25.95
CA GLY A 8 4.62 2.83 -26.24
C GLY A 8 4.86 3.01 -27.75
N PRO A 9 6.07 3.41 -28.15
CA PRO A 9 6.45 3.45 -29.57
C PRO A 9 6.38 2.03 -30.16
N THR A 10 5.63 1.86 -31.23
CA THR A 10 5.28 0.56 -31.83
C THR A 10 6.45 -0.12 -32.57
N GLU A 11 7.58 0.53 -32.76
CA GLU A 11 8.71 -0.02 -33.54
C GLU A 11 10.07 0.23 -32.88
N GLY A 12 10.98 -0.76 -32.97
CA GLY A 12 12.38 -0.65 -32.60
C GLY A 12 12.69 -0.98 -31.13
N LEU A 13 13.88 -0.58 -30.70
CA LEU A 13 14.45 -0.87 -29.38
C LEU A 13 13.62 -0.26 -28.24
N ARG A 14 13.01 0.89 -28.48
CA ARG A 14 12.10 1.55 -27.52
C ARG A 14 10.84 0.73 -27.28
N GLY A 15 10.25 0.13 -28.33
CA GLY A 15 9.06 -0.71 -28.21
C GLY A 15 9.37 -1.98 -27.41
N ARG A 16 10.49 -2.65 -27.70
CA ARG A 16 10.92 -3.83 -26.93
C ARG A 16 11.18 -3.52 -25.45
N LEU A 17 11.82 -2.38 -25.16
CA LEU A 17 12.04 -1.94 -23.78
C LEU A 17 10.73 -1.61 -23.09
N HIS A 18 9.78 -0.99 -23.80
CA HIS A 18 8.46 -0.71 -23.25
C HIS A 18 7.72 -2.00 -22.86
N GLU A 19 7.72 -2.99 -23.76
CA GLU A 19 7.13 -4.31 -23.53
C GLU A 19 7.74 -5.01 -22.30
N ILE A 20 9.07 -5.02 -22.17
CA ILE A 20 9.76 -5.67 -21.04
C ILE A 20 9.49 -4.95 -19.71
N ILE A 21 9.40 -3.61 -19.73
CA ILE A 21 9.34 -2.79 -18.49
C ILE A 21 7.91 -2.57 -18.02
N PHE A 22 6.92 -2.52 -18.94
CA PHE A 22 5.53 -2.18 -18.62
C PHE A 22 4.54 -3.32 -18.86
N GLU A 23 4.92 -4.35 -19.63
CA GLU A 23 4.05 -5.47 -19.96
C GLU A 23 4.57 -6.75 -19.28
N ALA A 24 3.96 -7.12 -18.14
CA ALA A 24 4.32 -8.31 -17.35
C ALA A 24 3.93 -9.65 -18.02
N GLU A 25 3.35 -9.64 -19.23
CA GLU A 25 2.85 -10.86 -19.90
C GLU A 25 3.97 -11.68 -20.54
N THR A 26 5.08 -11.05 -20.90
CA THR A 26 6.23 -11.73 -21.52
C THR A 26 7.14 -12.40 -20.49
N PRO A 27 7.82 -13.51 -20.83
CA PRO A 27 8.80 -14.14 -19.94
C PRO A 27 9.92 -13.18 -19.52
N ALA A 28 10.32 -12.26 -20.40
CA ALA A 28 11.35 -11.24 -20.12
C ALA A 28 10.82 -10.18 -19.14
N GLY A 29 9.58 -9.71 -19.32
CA GLY A 29 8.92 -8.78 -18.38
C GLY A 29 8.78 -9.38 -16.98
N ARG A 30 8.33 -10.64 -16.88
CA ARG A 30 8.26 -11.33 -15.58
C ARG A 30 9.63 -11.47 -14.91
N ALA A 31 10.66 -11.80 -15.67
CA ALA A 31 12.02 -11.89 -15.13
C ALA A 31 12.53 -10.54 -14.64
N PHE A 32 12.22 -9.45 -15.37
CA PHE A 32 12.55 -8.08 -14.98
C PHE A 32 11.83 -7.70 -13.67
N ASP A 33 10.54 -7.96 -13.57
CA ASP A 33 9.73 -7.66 -12.37
C ASP A 33 10.22 -8.45 -11.15
N VAL A 34 10.50 -9.75 -11.31
CA VAL A 34 11.05 -10.58 -10.23
C VAL A 34 12.44 -10.10 -9.82
N GLY A 35 13.29 -9.73 -10.78
CA GLY A 35 14.61 -9.16 -10.51
C GLY A 35 14.52 -7.84 -9.76
N LEU A 36 13.60 -6.96 -10.18
CA LEU A 36 13.34 -5.68 -9.51
C LEU A 36 12.81 -5.89 -8.09
N LEU A 37 11.90 -6.85 -7.89
CA LEU A 37 11.38 -7.23 -6.57
C LEU A 37 12.52 -7.61 -5.60
N TRP A 38 13.40 -8.50 -6.02
CA TRP A 38 14.55 -8.90 -5.22
C TRP A 38 15.51 -7.75 -4.96
N ALA A 39 15.78 -6.89 -5.96
CA ALA A 39 16.61 -5.71 -5.79
C ALA A 39 16.03 -4.74 -4.75
N ILE A 40 14.72 -4.48 -4.80
CA ILE A 40 14.02 -3.67 -3.80
C ILE A 40 14.14 -4.30 -2.42
N LEU A 41 13.85 -5.60 -2.28
CA LEU A 41 13.91 -6.31 -1.01
C LEU A 41 15.30 -6.25 -0.38
N PHE A 42 16.35 -6.58 -1.14
CA PHE A 42 17.73 -6.51 -0.65
C PHE A 42 18.16 -5.08 -0.31
N SER A 43 17.71 -4.08 -1.07
CA SER A 43 18.01 -2.68 -0.76
C SER A 43 17.35 -2.24 0.55
N ILE A 44 16.12 -2.70 0.85
CA ILE A 44 15.43 -2.43 2.11
C ILE A 44 16.17 -3.11 3.27
N ILE A 45 16.55 -4.39 3.11
CA ILE A 45 17.32 -5.11 4.12
C ILE A 45 18.64 -4.38 4.41
N ALA A 46 19.34 -3.88 3.38
CA ALA A 46 20.57 -3.13 3.57
C ALA A 46 20.35 -1.84 4.38
N VAL A 47 19.26 -1.09 4.11
CA VAL A 47 18.87 0.10 4.89
C VAL A 47 18.53 -0.27 6.34
N MET A 48 17.84 -1.38 6.56
CA MET A 48 17.53 -1.87 7.91
C MET A 48 18.80 -2.23 8.68
N LEU A 49 19.73 -2.94 8.07
CA LEU A 49 21.03 -3.29 8.66
C LEU A 49 21.86 -2.03 8.97
N GLU A 50 21.84 -1.04 8.07
CA GLU A 50 22.55 0.24 8.32
C GLU A 50 21.95 1.02 9.50
N SER A 51 20.67 0.82 9.83
CA SER A 51 20.04 1.46 10.99
C SER A 51 20.56 0.95 12.33
N VAL A 52 21.11 -0.27 12.37
CA VAL A 52 21.65 -0.91 13.57
C VAL A 52 23.05 -0.38 13.83
N ALA A 53 23.25 0.29 14.97
CA ALA A 53 24.50 0.99 15.29
C ALA A 53 25.74 0.07 15.28
N SER A 54 25.64 -1.15 15.81
CA SER A 54 26.73 -2.14 15.85
C SER A 54 27.12 -2.62 14.45
N VAL A 55 26.15 -2.90 13.58
CA VAL A 55 26.37 -3.35 12.20
C VAL A 55 27.01 -2.21 11.39
N ARG A 56 26.50 -0.99 11.53
CA ARG A 56 27.07 0.18 10.86
C ARG A 56 28.49 0.47 11.30
N ALA A 57 28.85 0.29 12.58
CA ALA A 57 30.20 0.48 13.07
C ALA A 57 31.20 -0.51 12.44
N GLN A 58 30.75 -1.74 12.19
CA GLN A 58 31.61 -2.81 11.66
C GLN A 58 31.63 -2.85 10.13
N TYR A 59 30.48 -2.64 9.47
CA TYR A 59 30.29 -2.85 8.02
C TYR A 59 29.88 -1.58 7.27
N GLY A 60 30.06 -0.39 7.85
CA GLY A 60 29.57 0.87 7.30
C GLY A 60 30.04 1.18 5.88
N SER A 61 31.32 0.90 5.56
CA SER A 61 31.86 1.11 4.21
C SER A 61 31.26 0.16 3.17
N LEU A 62 31.04 -1.10 3.55
CA LEU A 62 30.40 -2.10 2.69
C LEU A 62 28.94 -1.74 2.46
N LEU A 63 28.20 -1.37 3.49
CA LEU A 63 26.80 -0.96 3.38
C LEU A 63 26.64 0.29 2.49
N LEU A 64 27.57 1.24 2.59
CA LEU A 64 27.61 2.40 1.70
C LEU A 64 27.83 2.00 0.23
N GLY A 65 28.72 1.04 -0.03
CA GLY A 65 28.92 0.49 -1.37
C GLY A 65 27.68 -0.19 -1.92
N VAL A 66 27.02 -1.01 -1.10
CA VAL A 66 25.76 -1.67 -1.46
C VAL A 66 24.66 -0.65 -1.74
N GLU A 67 24.60 0.42 -0.97
CA GLU A 67 23.64 1.50 -1.19
C GLU A 67 23.85 2.18 -2.55
N TRP A 68 25.09 2.55 -2.87
CA TRP A 68 25.42 3.15 -4.17
C TRP A 68 25.13 2.21 -5.34
N PHE A 69 25.35 0.92 -5.16
CA PHE A 69 25.00 -0.10 -6.15
C PHE A 69 23.49 -0.09 -6.45
N PHE A 70 22.64 -0.18 -5.41
CA PHE A 70 21.18 -0.16 -5.59
C PHE A 70 20.68 1.20 -6.10
N THR A 71 21.27 2.31 -5.65
CA THR A 71 20.92 3.64 -6.16
C THR A 71 21.24 3.75 -7.64
N GLY A 72 22.40 3.27 -8.08
CA GLY A 72 22.75 3.21 -9.50
C GLY A 72 21.82 2.33 -10.32
N LEU A 73 21.47 1.14 -9.78
CA LEU A 73 20.52 0.23 -10.42
C LEU A 73 19.14 0.87 -10.60
N PHE A 74 18.59 1.49 -9.55
CA PHE A 74 17.29 2.16 -9.62
C PHE A 74 17.32 3.44 -10.46
N THR A 75 18.46 4.13 -10.52
CA THR A 75 18.63 5.27 -11.42
C THR A 75 18.61 4.81 -12.88
N LEU A 76 19.33 3.73 -13.21
CA LEU A 76 19.32 3.14 -14.54
C LEU A 76 17.89 2.70 -14.93
N GLU A 77 17.20 2.01 -14.06
CA GLU A 77 15.81 1.57 -14.26
C GLU A 77 14.88 2.76 -14.51
N TYR A 78 14.98 3.84 -13.71
CA TYR A 78 14.19 5.05 -13.90
C TYR A 78 14.48 5.73 -15.25
N LEU A 79 15.75 5.81 -15.67
CA LEU A 79 16.13 6.35 -16.98
C LEU A 79 15.61 5.48 -18.12
N LEU A 80 15.66 4.16 -18.00
CA LEU A 80 15.08 3.24 -18.99
C LEU A 80 13.56 3.41 -19.11
N ARG A 81 12.85 3.60 -17.99
CA ARG A 81 11.41 3.92 -17.99
C ARG A 81 11.13 5.24 -18.71
N LEU A 82 11.87 6.30 -18.38
CA LEU A 82 11.72 7.59 -19.05
C LEU A 82 12.01 7.52 -20.56
N PHE A 83 12.99 6.73 -20.95
CA PHE A 83 13.33 6.52 -22.37
C PHE A 83 12.26 5.73 -23.11
N SER A 84 11.64 4.73 -22.46
CA SER A 84 10.64 3.83 -23.07
C SER A 84 9.28 4.49 -23.27
N VAL A 85 8.95 5.56 -22.53
CA VAL A 85 7.64 6.23 -22.60
C VAL A 85 7.63 7.31 -23.68
N SER A 86 6.51 7.47 -24.39
CA SER A 86 6.34 8.51 -25.42
C SER A 86 6.34 9.94 -24.85
N LYS A 87 5.93 10.14 -23.57
CA LYS A 87 5.84 11.44 -22.91
C LYS A 87 6.55 11.42 -21.55
N PRO A 88 7.90 11.54 -21.52
CA PRO A 88 8.70 11.36 -20.30
C PRO A 88 8.33 12.33 -19.16
N LEU A 89 8.03 13.60 -19.45
CA LEU A 89 7.60 14.58 -18.45
C LEU A 89 6.25 14.23 -17.78
N ARG A 90 5.34 13.60 -18.54
CA ARG A 90 4.06 13.14 -17.98
C ARG A 90 4.30 11.95 -17.05
N TYR A 91 5.17 11.02 -17.43
CA TYR A 91 5.56 9.90 -16.58
C TYR A 91 6.25 10.39 -15.30
N ALA A 92 7.23 11.27 -15.39
CA ALA A 92 7.94 11.83 -14.23
C ALA A 92 7.01 12.51 -13.20
N ARG A 93 5.89 13.08 -13.66
CA ARG A 93 4.85 13.69 -12.80
C ARG A 93 3.74 12.70 -12.40
N SER A 94 3.73 11.49 -12.92
CA SER A 94 2.79 10.45 -12.51
C SER A 94 3.14 9.93 -11.10
N PHE A 95 2.18 9.26 -10.46
CA PHE A 95 2.40 8.63 -9.16
C PHE A 95 3.63 7.69 -9.17
N PHE A 96 3.73 6.83 -10.18
CA PHE A 96 4.83 5.89 -10.32
C PHE A 96 6.17 6.58 -10.58
N GLY A 97 6.21 7.54 -11.50
CA GLY A 97 7.42 8.31 -11.77
C GLY A 97 7.92 9.10 -10.56
N LEU A 98 7.00 9.61 -9.73
CA LEU A 98 7.35 10.28 -8.48
C LEU A 98 7.90 9.31 -7.44
N VAL A 99 7.34 8.10 -7.34
CA VAL A 99 7.83 7.02 -6.47
C VAL A 99 9.26 6.61 -6.87
N ASP A 100 9.52 6.44 -8.17
CA ASP A 100 10.85 6.12 -8.67
C ASP A 100 11.87 7.22 -8.34
N LEU A 101 11.48 8.48 -8.53
CA LEU A 101 12.32 9.62 -8.19
C LEU A 101 12.61 9.68 -6.67
N LEU A 102 11.59 9.51 -5.83
CA LEU A 102 11.73 9.50 -4.37
C LEU A 102 12.63 8.37 -3.88
N ALA A 103 12.69 7.25 -4.59
CA ALA A 103 13.55 6.12 -4.23
C ALA A 103 15.05 6.43 -4.38
N ILE A 104 15.43 7.31 -5.32
CA ILE A 104 16.83 7.65 -5.63
C ILE A 104 17.26 9.00 -5.05
N LEU A 105 16.32 9.95 -4.94
CA LEU A 105 16.57 11.33 -4.55
C LEU A 105 17.35 11.51 -3.23
N PRO A 106 17.03 10.77 -2.14
CA PRO A 106 17.70 10.96 -0.85
C PRO A 106 19.20 10.72 -0.90
N THR A 107 19.65 9.74 -1.68
CA THR A 107 21.08 9.43 -1.82
C THR A 107 21.80 10.54 -2.58
N PHE A 108 21.22 11.07 -3.66
CA PHE A 108 21.82 12.19 -4.38
C PHE A 108 21.81 13.48 -3.56
N LEU A 109 20.73 13.77 -2.83
CA LEU A 109 20.66 14.94 -1.94
C LEU A 109 21.73 14.88 -0.83
N SER A 110 22.02 13.70 -0.30
CA SER A 110 23.04 13.53 0.73
C SER A 110 24.45 13.94 0.27
N VAL A 111 24.71 13.92 -1.03
CA VAL A 111 25.99 14.31 -1.64
C VAL A 111 25.98 15.77 -2.09
N LEU A 112 24.84 16.26 -2.60
CA LEU A 112 24.71 17.61 -3.18
C LEU A 112 24.61 18.73 -2.14
N ILE A 113 24.29 18.43 -0.88
CA ILE A 113 24.22 19.44 0.17
C ILE A 113 25.49 19.36 1.03
N PRO A 114 26.60 20.01 0.60
CA PRO A 114 27.80 20.16 1.43
C PRO A 114 27.49 21.16 2.52
N GLY A 115 27.51 20.74 3.77
CA GLY A 115 27.20 21.63 4.90
C GLY A 115 25.87 21.32 5.60
N ALA A 116 25.10 20.32 5.19
CA ALA A 116 24.06 19.72 6.03
C ALA A 116 24.72 19.02 7.25
N GLN A 117 25.67 19.72 7.90
CA GLN A 117 26.38 19.30 9.09
C GLN A 117 25.47 19.19 10.32
N SER A 118 24.18 19.51 10.20
CA SER A 118 23.24 19.04 11.20
C SER A 118 23.10 17.52 11.01
N LEU A 119 23.66 16.78 11.94
CA LEU A 119 23.54 15.32 12.04
C LEU A 119 22.09 14.85 11.87
N LEU A 120 21.15 15.73 12.09
CA LEU A 120 19.71 15.50 11.94
C LEU A 120 19.27 15.47 10.48
N ALA A 121 19.73 16.37 9.62
CA ALA A 121 19.35 16.38 8.19
C ALA A 121 19.87 15.15 7.46
N ILE A 122 21.13 14.74 7.69
CA ILE A 122 21.70 13.51 7.14
C ILE A 122 20.91 12.29 7.63
N ARG A 123 20.52 12.27 8.90
CA ARG A 123 19.72 11.17 9.46
C ARG A 123 18.35 11.08 8.81
N VAL A 124 17.66 12.20 8.60
CA VAL A 124 16.35 12.25 7.92
C VAL A 124 16.47 11.80 6.48
N LEU A 125 17.44 12.31 5.71
CA LEU A 125 17.67 11.87 4.33
C LEU A 125 17.94 10.37 4.22
N ARG A 126 18.67 9.82 5.19
CA ARG A 126 18.90 8.38 5.28
C ARG A 126 17.61 7.60 5.51
N LEU A 127 16.73 8.07 6.41
CA LEU A 127 15.44 7.43 6.67
C LEU A 127 14.50 7.50 5.45
N LEU A 128 14.58 8.57 4.64
CA LEU A 128 13.76 8.69 3.43
C LEU A 128 14.05 7.58 2.38
N ARG A 129 15.20 6.90 2.48
CA ARG A 129 15.52 5.76 1.60
C ARG A 129 14.54 4.59 1.76
N VAL A 130 13.82 4.49 2.90
CA VAL A 130 12.78 3.48 3.10
C VAL A 130 11.64 3.60 2.07
N PHE A 131 11.43 4.80 1.48
CA PHE A 131 10.42 4.99 0.43
C PHE A 131 10.68 4.19 -0.85
N ARG A 132 11.87 3.55 -0.99
CA ARG A 132 12.11 2.55 -2.04
C ARG A 132 11.09 1.41 -2.00
N VAL A 133 10.51 1.10 -0.82
CA VAL A 133 9.42 0.12 -0.68
C VAL A 133 8.21 0.46 -1.55
N LEU A 134 7.96 1.76 -1.79
CA LEU A 134 6.85 2.19 -2.64
C LEU A 134 7.00 1.75 -4.10
N LYS A 135 8.21 1.39 -4.56
CA LYS A 135 8.45 0.81 -5.89
C LYS A 135 7.73 -0.53 -6.07
N LEU A 136 7.40 -1.23 -4.98
CA LEU A 136 6.54 -2.43 -5.02
C LEU A 136 5.16 -2.15 -5.61
N SER A 137 4.70 -0.89 -5.59
CA SER A 137 3.41 -0.51 -6.19
C SER A 137 3.33 -0.80 -7.69
N HIS A 138 4.46 -0.82 -8.41
CA HIS A 138 4.52 -1.21 -9.82
C HIS A 138 4.12 -2.68 -10.04
N LEU A 139 4.37 -3.54 -9.05
CA LEU A 139 4.07 -4.98 -9.12
C LEU A 139 2.61 -5.29 -8.78
N LEU A 140 1.85 -4.29 -8.32
CA LEU A 140 0.45 -4.43 -7.91
C LEU A 140 -0.54 -4.32 -9.08
N GLY A 141 -0.11 -4.46 -10.33
CA GLY A 141 -0.99 -4.39 -11.52
C GLY A 141 -2.21 -5.33 -11.45
N GLN A 142 -2.11 -6.45 -10.74
CA GLN A 142 -3.22 -7.37 -10.47
C GLN A 142 -4.17 -6.91 -9.35
N ALA A 143 -3.87 -5.79 -8.69
CA ALA A 143 -4.71 -5.25 -7.62
C ALA A 143 -5.93 -4.44 -8.13
N GLU A 144 -6.15 -4.33 -9.43
CA GLU A 144 -7.28 -3.55 -9.98
C GLU A 144 -8.64 -4.04 -9.46
N VAL A 145 -8.83 -5.35 -9.35
CA VAL A 145 -10.06 -5.94 -8.80
C VAL A 145 -10.23 -5.53 -7.35
N LEU A 146 -9.18 -5.64 -6.55
CA LEU A 146 -9.20 -5.24 -5.13
C LEU A 146 -9.41 -3.73 -4.98
N LEU A 147 -8.73 -2.91 -5.78
CA LEU A 147 -8.89 -1.46 -5.77
C LEU A 147 -10.30 -1.03 -6.19
N THR A 148 -10.89 -1.72 -7.15
CA THR A 148 -12.27 -1.47 -7.58
C THR A 148 -13.26 -1.83 -6.47
N ALA A 149 -13.10 -2.98 -5.82
CA ALA A 149 -13.92 -3.38 -4.67
C ALA A 149 -13.78 -2.39 -3.50
N LEU A 150 -12.55 -1.95 -3.18
CA LEU A 150 -12.30 -0.95 -2.14
C LEU A 150 -12.90 0.42 -2.48
N ARG A 151 -12.85 0.84 -3.75
CA ARG A 151 -13.49 2.09 -4.20
C ARG A 151 -15.01 2.01 -4.07
N ALA A 152 -15.62 0.90 -4.45
CA ALA A 152 -17.04 0.66 -4.27
C ALA A 152 -17.46 0.65 -2.79
N SER A 153 -16.60 0.13 -1.92
CA SER A 153 -16.82 0.08 -0.47
C SER A 153 -16.60 1.41 0.26
N ARG A 154 -15.97 2.42 -0.37
CA ARG A 154 -15.57 3.68 0.29
C ARG A 154 -16.68 4.33 1.13
N PRO A 155 -17.93 4.53 0.64
CA PRO A 155 -18.97 5.17 1.44
C PRO A 155 -19.28 4.38 2.71
N LYS A 156 -19.37 3.05 2.60
CA LYS A 156 -19.65 2.15 3.72
C LYS A 156 -18.51 2.18 4.76
N ILE A 157 -17.26 2.11 4.27
CA ILE A 157 -16.06 2.18 5.11
C ILE A 157 -15.97 3.53 5.83
N THR A 158 -16.27 4.64 5.16
CA THR A 158 -16.20 5.98 5.76
C THR A 158 -17.20 6.14 6.90
N VAL A 159 -18.44 5.71 6.69
CA VAL A 159 -19.47 5.72 7.75
C VAL A 159 -19.05 4.84 8.93
N PHE A 160 -18.56 3.64 8.63
CA PHE A 160 -18.08 2.72 9.65
C PHE A 160 -16.91 3.32 10.47
N LEU A 161 -15.88 3.87 9.81
CA LEU A 161 -14.76 4.51 10.51
C LEU A 161 -15.20 5.71 11.34
N GLY A 162 -16.15 6.51 10.84
CA GLY A 162 -16.76 7.60 11.60
C GLY A 162 -17.44 7.11 12.87
N THR A 163 -18.19 6.01 12.79
CA THR A 163 -18.82 5.38 13.94
C THR A 163 -17.81 4.87 14.96
N VAL A 164 -16.76 4.18 14.50
CA VAL A 164 -15.69 3.70 15.38
C VAL A 164 -14.98 4.86 16.07
N LEU A 165 -14.66 5.92 15.34
CA LEU A 165 -14.04 7.11 15.92
C LEU A 165 -14.94 7.75 17.00
N THR A 166 -16.24 7.83 16.76
CA THR A 166 -17.20 8.33 17.74
C THR A 166 -17.19 7.47 19.00
N ILE A 167 -17.20 6.13 18.85
CA ILE A 167 -17.11 5.20 19.99
C ILE A 167 -15.82 5.44 20.77
N VAL A 168 -14.68 5.55 20.07
CA VAL A 168 -13.37 5.80 20.69
C VAL A 168 -13.35 7.10 21.48
N VAL A 169 -13.94 8.18 20.95
CA VAL A 169 -14.03 9.47 21.66
C VAL A 169 -14.90 9.36 22.91
N ILE A 170 -16.07 8.73 22.79
CA ILE A 170 -16.99 8.54 23.93
C ILE A 170 -16.33 7.68 25.00
N MET A 171 -15.79 6.53 24.65
CA MET A 171 -15.17 5.61 25.59
C MET A 171 -13.90 6.20 26.22
N GLY A 172 -13.11 6.94 25.43
CA GLY A 172 -11.96 7.68 25.94
C GLY A 172 -12.34 8.76 26.95
N ALA A 173 -13.39 9.55 26.65
CA ALA A 173 -13.88 10.56 27.57
C ALA A 173 -14.44 9.95 28.87
N LEU A 174 -15.19 8.84 28.77
CA LEU A 174 -15.68 8.11 29.94
C LEU A 174 -14.52 7.59 30.81
N MET A 175 -13.51 6.99 30.20
CA MET A 175 -12.37 6.47 30.95
C MET A 175 -11.54 7.58 31.60
N TYR A 176 -11.37 8.73 30.93
CA TYR A 176 -10.72 9.89 31.52
C TYR A 176 -11.43 10.35 32.81
N VAL A 177 -12.76 10.35 32.81
CA VAL A 177 -13.57 10.76 33.99
C VAL A 177 -13.55 9.70 35.09
N VAL A 178 -13.65 8.41 34.72
CA VAL A 178 -13.81 7.30 35.70
C VAL A 178 -12.48 6.92 36.34
N GLU A 179 -11.39 6.84 35.55
CA GLU A 179 -10.08 6.41 36.04
C GLU A 179 -9.22 7.58 36.53
N GLY A 180 -9.27 8.72 35.82
CA GLY A 180 -8.52 9.92 36.15
C GLY A 180 -7.01 9.80 36.00
N GLN A 181 -6.31 10.86 36.45
CA GLN A 181 -4.85 10.97 36.33
C GLN A 181 -4.10 9.92 37.18
N GLU A 182 -4.63 9.56 38.32
CA GLU A 182 -4.00 8.61 39.25
C GLU A 182 -3.78 7.23 38.65
N ASN A 183 -4.67 6.82 37.73
CA ASN A 183 -4.62 5.54 37.05
C ASN A 183 -4.02 5.61 35.62
N GLY A 184 -3.41 6.75 35.26
CA GLY A 184 -2.72 6.93 33.98
C GLY A 184 -3.59 7.46 32.85
N PHE A 185 -4.85 7.82 33.11
CA PHE A 185 -5.76 8.46 32.16
C PHE A 185 -5.73 9.99 32.36
N ASP A 186 -4.54 10.59 32.13
CA ASP A 186 -4.25 12.01 32.42
C ASP A 186 -4.86 12.99 31.42
N SER A 187 -5.31 12.51 30.27
CA SER A 187 -5.92 13.34 29.23
C SER A 187 -6.88 12.54 28.36
N ILE A 188 -7.88 13.20 27.76
CA ILE A 188 -8.79 12.57 26.80
C ILE A 188 -8.05 11.94 25.63
N PRO A 189 -7.05 12.59 24.96
CA PRO A 189 -6.29 11.94 23.90
C PRO A 189 -5.58 10.65 24.33
N ARG A 190 -5.05 10.59 25.55
CA ARG A 190 -4.39 9.39 26.08
C ARG A 190 -5.41 8.29 26.38
N ALA A 191 -6.57 8.66 26.89
CA ALA A 191 -7.67 7.72 27.09
C ALA A 191 -8.24 7.20 25.74
N MET A 192 -8.29 8.04 24.70
CA MET A 192 -8.64 7.62 23.34
C MET A 192 -7.60 6.66 22.76
N TYR A 193 -6.30 6.91 22.97
CA TYR A 193 -5.26 5.98 22.60
C TYR A 193 -5.50 4.60 23.23
N TRP A 194 -5.79 4.54 24.54
CA TRP A 194 -6.15 3.30 25.21
C TRP A 194 -7.39 2.64 24.57
N ALA A 195 -8.43 3.41 24.26
CA ALA A 195 -9.63 2.88 23.61
C ALA A 195 -9.33 2.28 22.23
N ILE A 196 -8.48 2.94 21.43
CA ILE A 196 -8.04 2.42 20.14
C ILE A 196 -7.27 1.10 20.32
N VAL A 197 -6.29 1.07 21.21
CA VAL A 197 -5.47 -0.13 21.51
C VAL A 197 -6.34 -1.30 21.98
N THR A 198 -7.40 -1.01 22.74
CA THR A 198 -8.34 -2.00 23.26
C THR A 198 -9.28 -2.51 22.16
N VAL A 199 -9.96 -1.60 21.42
CA VAL A 199 -10.94 -1.98 20.40
C VAL A 199 -10.30 -2.69 19.20
N THR A 200 -9.05 -2.39 18.89
CA THR A 200 -8.25 -3.07 17.84
C THR A 200 -7.64 -4.39 18.32
N THR A 201 -7.87 -4.78 19.57
CA THR A 201 -7.34 -6.00 20.20
C THR A 201 -5.80 -6.05 20.29
N VAL A 202 -5.09 -4.92 20.15
CA VAL A 202 -3.62 -4.85 20.26
C VAL A 202 -3.18 -5.06 21.71
N GLY A 203 -3.78 -4.36 22.69
CA GLY A 203 -3.60 -4.60 24.11
C GLY A 203 -2.18 -4.43 24.63
N PHE A 204 -1.50 -3.31 24.35
CA PHE A 204 -0.14 -3.07 24.86
C PHE A 204 0.01 -3.18 26.38
N GLY A 205 -1.04 -2.85 27.14
CA GLY A 205 -1.03 -2.96 28.59
C GLY A 205 -0.28 -1.84 29.32
N ASP A 206 0.18 -0.84 28.61
CA ASP A 206 0.85 0.35 29.14
C ASP A 206 -0.08 1.26 29.94
N ILE A 207 -1.36 1.26 29.58
CA ILE A 207 -2.46 1.92 30.30
C ILE A 207 -3.59 0.91 30.44
N THR A 208 -4.05 0.69 31.69
CA THR A 208 -5.11 -0.27 31.97
C THR A 208 -6.03 0.29 33.08
N PRO A 209 -7.36 0.08 33.00
CA PRO A 209 -8.29 0.50 34.05
C PRO A 209 -8.01 -0.24 35.36
N LYS A 210 -8.04 0.50 36.46
CA LYS A 210 -7.79 -0.02 37.82
C LYS A 210 -9.05 -0.11 38.65
N THR A 211 -10.05 0.76 38.37
CA THR A 211 -11.31 0.79 39.12
C THR A 211 -12.27 -0.25 38.58
N ALA A 212 -13.16 -0.76 39.42
CA ALA A 212 -14.20 -1.71 39.00
C ALA A 212 -15.15 -1.12 37.94
N PRO A 213 -15.60 0.15 38.00
CA PRO A 213 -16.35 0.77 36.90
C PRO A 213 -15.57 0.86 35.61
N GLY A 214 -14.28 1.25 35.66
CA GLY A 214 -13.44 1.33 34.48
C GLY A 214 -13.24 -0.03 33.85
N GLN A 215 -13.01 -1.08 34.62
CA GLN A 215 -12.91 -2.47 34.11
C GLN A 215 -14.22 -2.96 33.49
N PHE A 216 -15.36 -2.58 34.02
CA PHE A 216 -16.65 -2.90 33.40
C PHE A 216 -16.82 -2.22 32.03
N ILE A 217 -16.51 -0.91 31.95
CA ILE A 217 -16.51 -0.16 30.67
C ILE A 217 -15.56 -0.78 29.69
N ALA A 218 -14.35 -1.16 30.13
CA ALA A 218 -13.36 -1.83 29.29
C ALA A 218 -13.88 -3.16 28.73
N SER A 219 -14.58 -3.95 29.53
CA SER A 219 -15.16 -5.22 29.11
C SER A 219 -16.19 -5.03 28.00
N ILE A 220 -17.02 -4.00 28.09
CA ILE A 220 -17.99 -3.65 27.04
C ILE A 220 -17.23 -3.30 25.74
N LEU A 221 -16.21 -2.45 25.83
CA LEU A 221 -15.42 -2.05 24.66
C LEU A 221 -14.71 -3.24 24.01
N MET A 222 -14.16 -4.17 24.80
CA MET A 222 -13.53 -5.39 24.31
C MET A 222 -14.51 -6.27 23.53
N VAL A 223 -15.72 -6.49 24.04
CA VAL A 223 -16.76 -7.26 23.33
C VAL A 223 -17.17 -6.55 22.02
N MET A 224 -17.35 -5.23 22.07
CA MET A 224 -17.63 -4.43 20.85
C MET A 224 -16.52 -4.54 19.81
N GLY A 225 -15.25 -4.67 20.24
CA GLY A 225 -14.09 -4.78 19.37
C GLY A 225 -14.19 -5.94 18.37
N TYR A 226 -14.72 -7.08 18.76
CA TYR A 226 -14.96 -8.22 17.86
C TYR A 226 -15.92 -7.86 16.74
N GLY A 227 -17.04 -7.19 17.05
CA GLY A 227 -17.98 -6.72 16.03
C GLY A 227 -17.38 -5.67 15.09
N ILE A 228 -16.58 -4.77 15.66
CA ILE A 228 -15.89 -3.71 14.89
C ILE A 228 -14.90 -4.29 13.88
N ILE A 229 -14.21 -5.40 14.17
CA ILE A 229 -13.29 -6.03 13.22
C ILE A 229 -14.06 -6.82 12.15
N ALA A 230 -15.19 -7.43 12.49
CA ALA A 230 -15.96 -8.26 11.57
C ALA A 230 -16.63 -7.45 10.45
N VAL A 231 -17.09 -6.22 10.71
CA VAL A 231 -17.87 -5.41 9.76
C VAL A 231 -17.06 -5.04 8.51
N PRO A 232 -15.83 -4.46 8.57
CA PRO A 232 -15.05 -4.13 7.39
C PRO A 232 -14.72 -5.36 6.54
N THR A 233 -14.40 -6.47 7.21
CA THR A 233 -14.10 -7.75 6.53
C THR A 233 -15.32 -8.21 5.73
N GLY A 234 -16.52 -8.16 6.32
CA GLY A 234 -17.76 -8.51 5.63
C GLY A 234 -18.07 -7.58 4.44
N ILE A 235 -17.91 -6.26 4.61
CA ILE A 235 -18.13 -5.28 3.54
C ILE A 235 -17.22 -5.55 2.35
N VAL A 236 -15.91 -5.71 2.60
CA VAL A 236 -14.92 -5.93 1.52
C VAL A 236 -15.15 -7.30 0.86
N SER A 237 -15.49 -8.34 1.62
CA SER A 237 -15.75 -9.68 1.07
C SER A 237 -16.95 -9.69 0.12
N VAL A 238 -18.04 -8.99 0.45
CA VAL A 238 -19.23 -8.87 -0.42
C VAL A 238 -18.90 -8.11 -1.70
N GLU A 239 -18.19 -6.99 -1.61
CA GLU A 239 -17.83 -6.20 -2.80
C GLU A 239 -16.82 -6.94 -3.69
N LEU A 240 -15.89 -7.70 -3.10
CA LEU A 240 -14.95 -8.52 -3.85
C LEU A 240 -15.69 -9.64 -4.60
N ALA A 241 -16.62 -10.32 -3.93
CA ALA A 241 -17.47 -11.33 -4.58
C ALA A 241 -18.35 -10.73 -5.70
N ALA A 242 -18.85 -9.50 -5.52
CA ALA A 242 -19.59 -8.80 -6.56
C ALA A 242 -18.69 -8.41 -7.74
N ALA A 243 -17.48 -7.91 -7.48
CA ALA A 243 -16.53 -7.53 -8.53
C ALA A 243 -16.09 -8.73 -9.39
N THR A 244 -15.95 -9.92 -8.78
CA THR A 244 -15.64 -11.15 -9.53
C THR A 244 -16.83 -11.71 -10.30
N ARG A 245 -18.06 -11.51 -9.82
CA ARG A 245 -19.29 -11.95 -10.54
C ARG A 245 -19.61 -11.06 -11.74
N HIS A 246 -19.21 -9.80 -11.75
CA HIS A 246 -19.42 -8.87 -12.86
C HIS A 246 -18.38 -9.00 -13.99
N ALA A 247 -17.48 -9.96 -13.94
CA ALA A 247 -16.71 -10.37 -15.10
C ALA A 247 -17.67 -11.06 -16.11
N VAL A 248 -18.32 -10.25 -16.91
CA VAL A 248 -19.31 -10.68 -17.91
C VAL A 248 -18.57 -11.08 -19.18
N ASP A 249 -18.88 -12.24 -19.71
CA ASP A 249 -18.42 -12.67 -21.01
C ASP A 249 -19.10 -11.84 -22.11
N ASN A 250 -18.31 -11.15 -22.92
CA ASN A 250 -18.80 -10.37 -24.06
C ASN A 250 -19.11 -11.23 -25.28
N ARG A 251 -19.09 -12.57 -25.18
CA ARG A 251 -19.57 -13.44 -26.26
C ARG A 251 -21.02 -13.14 -26.57
N ALA A 252 -21.29 -12.85 -27.86
CA ALA A 252 -22.66 -12.70 -28.33
C ALA A 252 -23.28 -14.08 -28.55
N CYS A 253 -24.51 -14.27 -28.11
CA CYS A 253 -25.23 -15.51 -28.37
C CYS A 253 -25.42 -15.69 -29.91
N PRO A 254 -25.06 -16.86 -30.49
CA PRO A 254 -25.16 -17.08 -31.92
C PRO A 254 -26.61 -17.10 -32.43
N ALA A 255 -27.57 -17.34 -31.54
CA ALA A 255 -29.00 -17.41 -31.93
C ALA A 255 -29.72 -16.07 -31.78
N CYS A 256 -29.46 -15.24 -30.76
CA CYS A 256 -30.21 -14.01 -30.52
C CYS A 256 -29.32 -12.75 -30.44
N GLY A 257 -28.01 -12.86 -30.61
CA GLY A 257 -27.05 -11.73 -30.57
C GLY A 257 -26.88 -11.06 -29.22
N GLN A 258 -27.52 -11.54 -28.15
CA GLN A 258 -27.44 -10.94 -26.83
C GLN A 258 -26.06 -11.21 -26.20
N GLN A 259 -25.48 -10.17 -25.63
CA GLN A 259 -24.19 -10.21 -24.89
C GLN A 259 -24.44 -10.16 -23.38
N GLY A 260 -23.35 -10.33 -22.59
CA GLY A 260 -23.43 -10.14 -21.15
C GLY A 260 -23.87 -11.41 -20.41
N HIS A 261 -23.33 -12.57 -20.81
CA HIS A 261 -23.52 -13.85 -20.13
C HIS A 261 -22.49 -14.01 -19.02
N ASP A 262 -22.78 -14.84 -18.03
CA ASP A 262 -21.81 -15.16 -16.98
C ASP A 262 -20.64 -15.97 -17.59
N LEU A 263 -19.43 -15.85 -17.05
CA LEU A 263 -18.22 -16.49 -17.59
C LEU A 263 -18.35 -18.02 -17.68
N ASP A 264 -19.13 -18.62 -16.79
CA ASP A 264 -19.43 -20.04 -16.70
C ASP A 264 -20.76 -20.44 -17.38
N ALA A 265 -21.41 -19.52 -18.10
CA ALA A 265 -22.67 -19.79 -18.76
C ALA A 265 -22.49 -20.74 -19.96
N HIS A 266 -23.14 -21.87 -19.90
CA HIS A 266 -23.25 -22.83 -21.01
C HIS A 266 -24.44 -22.56 -21.93
N PHE A 267 -25.41 -21.76 -21.48
CA PHE A 267 -26.62 -21.44 -22.21
C PHE A 267 -26.94 -19.94 -22.13
N CYS A 268 -27.50 -19.40 -23.21
CA CYS A 268 -27.93 -18.01 -23.24
C CYS A 268 -29.08 -17.78 -22.26
N LYS A 269 -28.93 -16.81 -21.35
CA LYS A 269 -29.93 -16.46 -20.34
C LYS A 269 -31.24 -15.86 -20.94
N HIS A 270 -31.22 -15.46 -22.22
CA HIS A 270 -32.37 -14.87 -22.89
C HIS A 270 -33.17 -15.87 -23.75
N CYS A 271 -32.48 -16.72 -24.53
CA CYS A 271 -33.13 -17.62 -25.47
C CYS A 271 -32.87 -19.11 -25.20
N GLY A 272 -32.02 -19.44 -24.22
CA GLY A 272 -31.69 -20.84 -23.86
C GLY A 272 -30.77 -21.57 -24.85
N HIS A 273 -30.27 -20.89 -25.90
CA HIS A 273 -29.35 -21.49 -26.86
C HIS A 273 -27.99 -21.73 -26.23
N GLY A 274 -27.27 -22.79 -26.60
CA GLY A 274 -25.89 -23.05 -26.17
C GLY A 274 -24.95 -21.91 -26.60
N LEU A 275 -24.05 -21.52 -25.68
CA LEU A 275 -23.05 -20.44 -25.88
C LEU A 275 -21.69 -20.98 -26.27
#